data_e869ff6e9dbab39ebe6feeedc8575243
#
_entry.id   e869ff6e9dbab39ebe6feeedc8575243
#
_cell.length_a   1.000
_cell.length_b   1.000
_cell.length_c   1.000
_cell.angle_alpha   90.00
_cell.angle_beta   90.00
_cell.angle_gamma   90.00
#
_symmetry.space_group_name_H-M   'P 1'
#
loop_
_entity.id
_entity.type
_entity.pdbx_description
1 polymer ?
#
loop_
_entity_poly.entity_id
_entity_poly.type
_entity_poly.pdbx_seq_one_letter_code
_entity_poly.pdbx_strand_id
1 'polypeptide(L)'
;MKILIQNGRVIDPAGGLDKVCNVALAAGRIIAVDRDPKDFTPNRVIDAGGCLVMPGLVDLAARLREPGYEHEGMLESEMAAAVAGGVTSLVCPPDTDPVLDEPGLVEMLKFRAEKLHQARLFPLGALTRGLAGEVLTEMAELTESGCVGFGQADVPLASTQVMQRALQYAATYGYTVWLRPQELHLGKGVAASGPLATRLGLSGVPVAAETIALHTIFELLKTIGARVHLCRLSSAAGVDLVRQAKAAGLNVSCDVSIHSLLLTDADIGYFDSRARLTPPLRQQRDRDALAAALADGIIDALVSDHTPVDEDAKTLPFAEAEPGATGLELLLSIALKWSRDAGVPLARALAVVTAEPARVLGASLGTLQASVGRIVEGGVGDLCVVDPAAHWTVEAGALASQGKHTPFSGYELPGRVRCTLVGGQLAFERG
;
A
#
# COMPACT_ATOMS: atom_id res chain seq x y z
N MET A 1 -26.80 2.80 -11.54
CA MET A 1 -27.42 1.82 -10.64
C MET A 1 -27.71 2.51 -9.31
N LYS A 2 -28.81 2.16 -8.62
CA LYS A 2 -29.12 2.61 -7.26
C LYS A 2 -28.89 1.43 -6.30
N ILE A 3 -28.09 1.62 -5.27
CA ILE A 3 -27.75 0.59 -4.28
C ILE A 3 -28.11 1.10 -2.90
N LEU A 4 -28.72 0.25 -2.08
CA LEU A 4 -28.91 0.49 -0.65
C LEU A 4 -28.12 -0.56 0.13
N ILE A 5 -27.19 -0.11 0.97
CA ILE A 5 -26.52 -0.95 1.98
C ILE A 5 -27.23 -0.70 3.29
N GLN A 6 -27.78 -1.76 3.90
CA GLN A 6 -28.58 -1.64 5.12
C GLN A 6 -28.05 -2.50 6.26
N ASN A 7 -28.40 -2.13 7.49
CA ASN A 7 -28.12 -2.87 8.73
C ASN A 7 -26.63 -3.01 9.08
N GLY A 8 -25.72 -2.39 8.34
CA GLY A 8 -24.28 -2.47 8.59
C GLY A 8 -23.81 -1.48 9.66
N ARG A 9 -22.76 -1.84 10.40
CA ARG A 9 -22.03 -0.88 11.22
C ARG A 9 -21.11 -0.07 10.31
N VAL A 10 -21.52 1.16 10.04
CA VAL A 10 -20.78 2.10 9.19
C VAL A 10 -19.68 2.75 10.00
N ILE A 11 -18.42 2.59 9.57
CA ILE A 11 -17.25 3.20 10.20
C ILE A 11 -16.52 4.06 9.17
N ASP A 12 -16.45 5.35 9.41
CA ASP A 12 -15.61 6.30 8.68
C ASP A 12 -14.62 6.95 9.63
N PRO A 13 -13.34 6.51 9.64
CA PRO A 13 -12.34 7.06 10.54
C PRO A 13 -12.10 8.57 10.35
N ALA A 14 -12.22 9.06 9.10
CA ALA A 14 -12.00 10.47 8.79
C ALA A 14 -13.14 11.37 9.26
N GLY A 15 -14.38 10.89 9.14
CA GLY A 15 -15.58 11.61 9.56
C GLY A 15 -15.96 11.38 11.02
N GLY A 16 -15.33 10.44 11.71
CA GLY A 16 -15.67 10.05 13.09
C GLY A 16 -17.02 9.32 13.19
N LEU A 17 -17.51 8.76 12.08
CA LEU A 17 -18.76 7.98 12.06
C LEU A 17 -18.48 6.55 12.54
N ASP A 18 -19.25 6.08 13.49
CA ASP A 18 -19.24 4.68 13.94
C ASP A 18 -20.61 4.32 14.51
N LYS A 19 -21.52 3.83 13.65
CA LYS A 19 -22.85 3.41 14.06
C LYS A 19 -23.51 2.49 13.04
N VAL A 20 -24.52 1.75 13.48
CA VAL A 20 -25.38 0.97 12.57
C VAL A 20 -26.32 1.92 11.86
N CYS A 21 -26.16 2.02 10.52
CA CYS A 21 -27.01 2.86 9.69
C CYS A 21 -27.00 2.41 8.21
N ASN A 22 -27.86 3.04 7.40
CA ASN A 22 -27.94 2.76 5.98
C ASN A 22 -27.04 3.70 5.18
N VAL A 23 -26.53 3.21 4.04
CA VAL A 23 -25.81 4.00 3.04
C VAL A 23 -26.50 3.81 1.69
N ALA A 24 -26.94 4.91 1.08
CA ALA A 24 -27.59 4.90 -0.23
C ALA A 24 -26.65 5.46 -1.31
N LEU A 25 -26.55 4.76 -2.43
CA LEU A 25 -25.71 5.14 -3.57
C LEU A 25 -26.58 5.29 -4.83
N ALA A 26 -26.27 6.31 -5.63
CA ALA A 26 -26.82 6.49 -6.98
C ALA A 26 -25.82 7.19 -7.88
N ALA A 27 -25.81 6.84 -9.17
CA ALA A 27 -24.93 7.45 -10.17
C ALA A 27 -23.46 7.49 -9.77
N GLY A 28 -22.98 6.42 -9.12
CA GLY A 28 -21.58 6.29 -8.71
C GLY A 28 -21.20 7.03 -7.41
N ARG A 29 -22.17 7.69 -6.75
CA ARG A 29 -21.92 8.52 -5.57
C ARG A 29 -22.76 8.09 -4.37
N ILE A 30 -22.25 8.39 -3.18
CA ILE A 30 -23.00 8.29 -1.93
C ILE A 30 -23.99 9.46 -1.88
N ILE A 31 -25.29 9.17 -1.84
CA ILE A 31 -26.33 10.20 -1.84
C ILE A 31 -26.94 10.43 -0.46
N ALA A 32 -26.84 9.45 0.43
CA ALA A 32 -27.28 9.59 1.81
C ALA A 32 -26.55 8.63 2.73
N VAL A 33 -26.27 9.09 3.95
CA VAL A 33 -25.76 8.29 5.07
C VAL A 33 -26.70 8.50 6.25
N ASP A 34 -27.11 7.41 6.93
CA ASP A 34 -27.96 7.45 8.11
C ASP A 34 -29.38 8.02 7.88
N ARG A 35 -29.82 8.06 6.65
CA ARG A 35 -31.16 8.47 6.29
C ARG A 35 -31.61 7.80 4.99
N ASP A 36 -32.89 7.58 4.85
CA ASP A 36 -33.47 7.08 3.61
C ASP A 36 -33.81 8.26 2.70
N PRO A 37 -33.23 8.34 1.48
CA PRO A 37 -33.54 9.40 0.55
C PRO A 37 -35.05 9.31 0.11
N LYS A 38 -35.72 10.43 0.02
CA LYS A 38 -37.10 10.48 -0.49
C LYS A 38 -37.13 9.96 -1.94
N ASP A 39 -38.17 9.19 -2.26
CA ASP A 39 -38.40 8.62 -3.60
C ASP A 39 -37.22 7.75 -4.13
N PHE A 40 -36.51 7.11 -3.22
CA PHE A 40 -35.39 6.23 -3.55
C PHE A 40 -35.83 4.77 -3.62
N THR A 41 -35.90 4.23 -4.84
CA THR A 41 -36.14 2.81 -5.06
C THR A 41 -34.82 2.18 -5.48
N PRO A 42 -34.17 1.34 -4.64
CA PRO A 42 -32.92 0.70 -4.96
C PRO A 42 -33.13 -0.35 -6.05
N ASN A 43 -32.16 -0.44 -6.99
CA ASN A 43 -32.07 -1.56 -7.94
C ASN A 43 -31.48 -2.80 -7.24
N ARG A 44 -30.67 -2.57 -6.20
CA ARG A 44 -30.03 -3.61 -5.41
C ARG A 44 -29.99 -3.21 -3.94
N VAL A 45 -30.29 -4.18 -3.08
CA VAL A 45 -30.13 -4.07 -1.63
C VAL A 45 -29.04 -5.02 -1.20
N ILE A 46 -28.09 -4.52 -0.39
CA ILE A 46 -27.03 -5.30 0.25
C ILE A 46 -27.33 -5.28 1.75
N ASP A 47 -27.71 -6.42 2.29
CA ASP A 47 -27.87 -6.58 3.74
C ASP A 47 -26.48 -6.80 4.38
N ALA A 48 -26.02 -5.80 5.12
CA ALA A 48 -24.75 -5.80 5.83
C ALA A 48 -24.91 -6.10 7.33
N GLY A 49 -26.01 -6.74 7.74
CA GLY A 49 -26.24 -7.14 9.14
C GLY A 49 -25.07 -7.93 9.68
N GLY A 50 -24.50 -7.48 10.82
CA GLY A 50 -23.28 -8.06 11.43
C GLY A 50 -21.96 -7.68 10.77
N CYS A 51 -21.98 -6.98 9.62
CA CYS A 51 -20.80 -6.53 8.91
C CYS A 51 -20.41 -5.10 9.24
N LEU A 52 -19.14 -4.78 8.98
CA LEU A 52 -18.64 -3.41 8.88
C LEU A 52 -18.85 -2.91 7.44
N VAL A 53 -19.30 -1.67 7.32
CA VAL A 53 -19.30 -0.90 6.07
C VAL A 53 -18.32 0.23 6.23
N MET A 54 -17.28 0.25 5.43
CA MET A 54 -16.17 1.18 5.57
C MET A 54 -15.79 1.77 4.21
N PRO A 55 -15.00 2.87 4.18
CA PRO A 55 -14.41 3.32 2.91
C PRO A 55 -13.62 2.20 2.28
N GLY A 56 -13.60 2.15 0.95
CA GLY A 56 -12.69 1.26 0.25
C GLY A 56 -11.23 1.53 0.64
N LEU A 57 -10.43 0.48 0.72
CA LEU A 57 -9.03 0.59 1.12
C LEU A 57 -8.23 1.33 0.06
N VAL A 58 -7.19 2.03 0.54
CA VAL A 58 -6.19 2.71 -0.26
C VAL A 58 -4.83 2.07 0.04
N ASP A 59 -4.25 1.40 -0.94
CA ASP A 59 -2.94 0.76 -0.81
C ASP A 59 -1.88 1.57 -1.55
N LEU A 60 -0.81 1.94 -0.86
CA LEU A 60 0.26 2.79 -1.41
C LEU A 60 1.41 2.00 -2.06
N ALA A 61 1.37 0.67 -2.04
CA ALA A 61 2.47 -0.16 -2.55
C ALA A 61 1.97 -1.50 -3.11
N ALA A 62 1.53 -1.49 -4.37
CA ALA A 62 1.09 -2.69 -5.07
C ALA A 62 1.71 -2.78 -6.47
N ARG A 63 2.56 -3.77 -6.72
CA ARG A 63 3.08 -4.10 -8.04
C ARG A 63 2.06 -4.94 -8.79
N LEU A 64 1.66 -4.47 -9.97
CA LEU A 64 0.71 -5.17 -10.85
C LEU A 64 1.42 -5.96 -11.95
N ARG A 65 2.74 -5.86 -11.97
CA ARG A 65 3.67 -6.62 -12.84
C ARG A 65 3.55 -6.36 -14.34
N GLU A 66 2.48 -5.77 -14.79
CA GLU A 66 2.26 -5.42 -16.18
C GLU A 66 2.46 -3.91 -16.39
N PRO A 67 3.15 -3.49 -17.48
CA PRO A 67 3.75 -4.33 -18.55
C PRO A 67 5.06 -5.02 -18.14
N GLY A 68 5.38 -6.11 -18.81
CA GLY A 68 6.70 -6.74 -18.88
C GLY A 68 6.93 -7.95 -17.97
N TYR A 69 6.18 -8.07 -16.88
CA TYR A 69 6.30 -9.18 -15.92
C TYR A 69 4.98 -9.96 -15.78
N GLU A 70 4.27 -10.17 -16.91
CA GLU A 70 2.96 -10.83 -16.94
C GLU A 70 3.01 -12.28 -16.47
N HIS A 71 4.19 -12.91 -16.48
CA HIS A 71 4.41 -14.24 -15.91
C HIS A 71 4.32 -14.27 -14.39
N GLU A 72 4.61 -13.16 -13.71
CA GLU A 72 4.51 -13.01 -12.26
C GLU A 72 3.12 -12.53 -11.80
N GLY A 73 2.46 -11.72 -12.62
CA GLY A 73 1.13 -11.18 -12.35
C GLY A 73 0.56 -10.44 -13.55
N MET A 74 -0.69 -10.72 -13.89
CA MET A 74 -1.41 -9.98 -14.93
C MET A 74 -2.25 -8.87 -14.30
N LEU A 75 -2.42 -7.77 -15.02
CA LEU A 75 -3.21 -6.63 -14.55
C LEU A 75 -4.60 -7.05 -14.09
N GLU A 76 -5.25 -7.96 -14.85
CA GLU A 76 -6.58 -8.49 -14.56
C GLU A 76 -6.63 -9.25 -13.23
N SER A 77 -5.66 -10.12 -12.97
CA SER A 77 -5.61 -10.93 -11.74
C SER A 77 -5.29 -10.10 -10.52
N GLU A 78 -4.33 -9.16 -10.63
CA GLU A 78 -3.91 -8.36 -9.49
C GLU A 78 -4.94 -7.27 -9.14
N MET A 79 -5.63 -6.72 -10.15
CA MET A 79 -6.76 -5.82 -9.92
C MET A 79 -7.97 -6.57 -9.33
N ALA A 80 -8.20 -7.84 -9.72
CA ALA A 80 -9.21 -8.69 -9.09
C ALA A 80 -8.86 -9.01 -7.63
N ALA A 81 -7.58 -9.28 -7.33
CA ALA A 81 -7.08 -9.46 -5.98
C ALA A 81 -7.28 -8.20 -5.12
N ALA A 82 -7.06 -7.01 -5.69
CA ALA A 82 -7.29 -5.75 -5.01
C ALA A 82 -8.74 -5.63 -4.51
N VAL A 83 -9.72 -5.79 -5.40
CA VAL A 83 -11.14 -5.68 -4.99
C VAL A 83 -11.59 -6.85 -4.12
N ALA A 84 -11.01 -8.05 -4.24
CA ALA A 84 -11.27 -9.17 -3.35
C ALA A 84 -10.75 -8.92 -1.92
N GLY A 85 -9.69 -8.11 -1.79
CA GLY A 85 -9.13 -7.61 -0.53
C GLY A 85 -9.81 -6.35 0.02
N GLY A 86 -10.79 -5.76 -0.71
CA GLY A 86 -11.46 -4.52 -0.33
C GLY A 86 -10.74 -3.24 -0.77
N VAL A 87 -9.66 -3.37 -1.54
CA VAL A 87 -8.88 -2.23 -2.06
C VAL A 87 -9.61 -1.62 -3.24
N THR A 88 -9.93 -0.34 -3.15
CA THR A 88 -10.60 0.43 -4.22
C THR A 88 -9.67 1.40 -4.94
N SER A 89 -8.54 1.71 -4.33
CA SER A 89 -7.52 2.60 -4.86
C SER A 89 -6.14 2.06 -4.52
N LEU A 90 -5.25 1.97 -5.50
CA LEU A 90 -3.89 1.48 -5.27
C LEU A 90 -2.86 2.30 -6.05
N VAL A 91 -1.67 2.41 -5.46
CA VAL A 91 -0.50 3.03 -6.07
C VAL A 91 0.43 1.95 -6.61
N CYS A 92 0.76 2.06 -7.91
CA CYS A 92 1.69 1.17 -8.57
C CYS A 92 3.05 1.86 -8.72
N PRO A 93 4.16 1.27 -8.24
CA PRO A 93 5.50 1.80 -8.45
C PRO A 93 5.92 1.67 -9.92
N PRO A 94 6.95 2.44 -10.36
CA PRO A 94 7.29 2.57 -11.77
C PRO A 94 8.16 1.45 -12.35
N ASP A 95 8.50 0.42 -11.57
CA ASP A 95 9.43 -0.67 -11.91
C ASP A 95 8.77 -1.78 -12.75
N THR A 96 8.12 -1.37 -13.82
CA THR A 96 7.62 -2.22 -14.91
C THR A 96 8.68 -2.35 -16.01
N ASP A 97 8.43 -3.16 -17.04
CA ASP A 97 9.28 -3.28 -18.22
C ASP A 97 8.45 -3.08 -19.51
N PRO A 98 8.54 -1.95 -20.21
CA PRO A 98 9.42 -0.81 -19.87
C PRO A 98 9.03 -0.07 -18.59
N VAL A 99 10.01 0.59 -17.97
CA VAL A 99 9.82 1.45 -16.79
C VAL A 99 8.84 2.58 -17.10
N LEU A 100 8.00 2.99 -16.15
CA LEU A 100 7.06 4.10 -16.33
C LEU A 100 7.78 5.46 -16.28
N ASP A 101 8.57 5.76 -17.30
CA ASP A 101 9.37 6.97 -17.45
C ASP A 101 8.99 7.81 -18.68
N GLU A 102 7.97 7.39 -19.43
CA GLU A 102 7.40 8.09 -20.58
C GLU A 102 5.87 8.20 -20.47
N PRO A 103 5.28 9.34 -20.93
CA PRO A 103 3.83 9.60 -20.86
C PRO A 103 2.96 8.48 -21.46
N GLY A 104 3.32 7.97 -22.65
CA GLY A 104 2.55 6.97 -23.35
C GLY A 104 2.40 5.64 -22.61
N LEU A 105 3.40 5.26 -21.81
CA LEU A 105 3.35 4.05 -20.97
C LEU A 105 2.37 4.23 -19.82
N VAL A 106 2.38 5.40 -19.19
CA VAL A 106 1.45 5.75 -18.11
C VAL A 106 0.00 5.75 -18.61
N GLU A 107 -0.25 6.40 -19.76
CA GLU A 107 -1.58 6.46 -20.38
C GLU A 107 -2.08 5.06 -20.74
N MET A 108 -1.23 4.22 -21.33
CA MET A 108 -1.57 2.85 -21.70
C MET A 108 -1.97 2.02 -20.46
N LEU A 109 -1.17 2.07 -19.40
CA LEU A 109 -1.43 1.32 -18.18
C LEU A 109 -2.75 1.76 -17.54
N LYS A 110 -2.98 3.06 -17.40
CA LYS A 110 -4.22 3.61 -16.86
C LYS A 110 -5.44 3.21 -17.70
N PHE A 111 -5.36 3.35 -19.00
CA PHE A 111 -6.44 2.98 -19.91
C PHE A 111 -6.82 1.49 -19.80
N ARG A 112 -5.83 0.60 -19.68
CA ARG A 112 -6.08 -0.82 -19.47
C ARG A 112 -6.73 -1.08 -18.13
N ALA A 113 -6.22 -0.50 -17.04
CA ALA A 113 -6.78 -0.64 -15.71
C ALA A 113 -8.23 -0.13 -15.62
N GLU A 114 -8.54 1.02 -16.21
CA GLU A 114 -9.89 1.60 -16.23
C GLU A 114 -10.91 0.68 -16.93
N LYS A 115 -10.51 -0.02 -17.99
CA LYS A 115 -11.38 -0.96 -18.70
C LYS A 115 -11.78 -2.19 -17.89
N LEU A 116 -11.04 -2.53 -16.86
CA LEU A 116 -11.36 -3.66 -15.99
C LEU A 116 -12.52 -3.37 -15.04
N HIS A 117 -12.84 -2.09 -14.81
CA HIS A 117 -13.88 -1.66 -13.88
C HIS A 117 -13.71 -2.24 -12.46
N GLN A 118 -12.45 -2.38 -12.04
CA GLN A 118 -12.05 -2.85 -10.71
C GLN A 118 -11.50 -1.69 -9.86
N ALA A 119 -10.42 -1.88 -9.09
CA ALA A 119 -9.82 -0.80 -8.31
C ALA A 119 -9.32 0.36 -9.20
N ARG A 120 -9.13 1.55 -8.62
CA ARG A 120 -8.50 2.68 -9.30
C ARG A 120 -6.99 2.55 -9.22
N LEU A 121 -6.33 2.69 -10.35
CA LEU A 121 -4.89 2.69 -10.43
C LEU A 121 -4.33 4.11 -10.41
N PHE A 122 -3.36 4.37 -9.53
CA PHE A 122 -2.60 5.60 -9.41
C PHE A 122 -1.10 5.29 -9.64
N PRO A 123 -0.57 5.45 -10.86
CA PRO A 123 0.82 5.12 -11.14
C PRO A 123 1.77 6.16 -10.55
N LEU A 124 2.93 5.71 -10.09
CA LEU A 124 4.10 6.56 -9.89
C LEU A 124 4.90 6.62 -11.19
N GLY A 125 5.37 7.81 -11.54
CA GLY A 125 6.38 7.95 -12.58
C GLY A 125 7.77 7.62 -12.04
N ALA A 126 8.66 7.12 -12.88
CA ALA A 126 10.05 6.94 -12.50
C ALA A 126 10.71 8.31 -12.21
N LEU A 127 11.49 8.38 -11.15
CA LEU A 127 12.22 9.59 -10.78
C LEU A 127 13.37 9.86 -11.76
N THR A 128 14.00 8.80 -12.25
CA THR A 128 15.07 8.85 -13.24
C THR A 128 14.78 7.90 -14.41
N ARG A 129 15.24 8.25 -15.59
CA ARG A 129 15.06 7.45 -16.81
C ARG A 129 15.61 6.03 -16.61
N GLY A 130 14.80 5.04 -16.95
CA GLY A 130 15.10 3.62 -16.75
C GLY A 130 15.42 3.25 -15.31
N LEU A 131 15.08 4.06 -14.30
CA LEU A 131 15.47 3.92 -12.90
C LEU A 131 17.01 3.88 -12.71
N ALA A 132 17.79 4.38 -13.67
CA ALA A 132 19.26 4.29 -13.66
C ALA A 132 19.93 5.19 -12.61
N GLY A 133 19.21 6.15 -12.02
CA GLY A 133 19.76 7.05 -10.99
C GLY A 133 20.64 8.18 -11.53
N GLU A 134 20.58 8.47 -12.83
CA GLU A 134 21.47 9.43 -13.52
C GLU A 134 20.75 10.65 -14.04
N VAL A 135 19.76 10.46 -14.91
CA VAL A 135 19.02 11.52 -15.60
C VAL A 135 17.58 11.55 -15.13
N LEU A 136 17.10 12.70 -14.71
CA LEU A 136 15.71 12.89 -14.28
C LEU A 136 14.74 12.70 -15.45
N THR A 137 13.53 12.21 -15.14
CA THR A 137 12.40 12.17 -16.08
C THR A 137 11.74 13.53 -16.20
N GLU A 138 10.88 13.71 -17.20
CA GLU A 138 10.05 14.90 -17.38
C GLU A 138 8.80 14.79 -16.48
N MET A 139 8.98 15.10 -15.19
CA MET A 139 7.95 14.92 -14.16
C MET A 139 6.64 15.68 -14.49
N ALA A 140 6.73 16.83 -15.15
CA ALA A 140 5.54 17.60 -15.54
C ALA A 140 4.69 16.84 -16.56
N GLU A 141 5.28 16.29 -17.62
CA GLU A 141 4.58 15.51 -18.64
C GLU A 141 3.97 14.21 -18.06
N LEU A 142 4.73 13.54 -17.19
CA LEU A 142 4.25 12.34 -16.50
C LEU A 142 3.08 12.67 -15.56
N THR A 143 3.07 13.85 -14.91
CA THR A 143 1.93 14.29 -14.09
C THR A 143 0.70 14.56 -14.95
N GLU A 144 0.84 15.18 -16.12
CA GLU A 144 -0.24 15.41 -17.06
C GLU A 144 -0.85 14.09 -17.56
N SER A 145 -0.03 13.05 -17.74
CA SER A 145 -0.47 11.69 -18.08
C SER A 145 -1.12 10.94 -16.90
N GLY A 146 -1.03 11.50 -15.68
CA GLY A 146 -1.75 11.05 -14.50
C GLY A 146 -0.94 10.32 -13.45
N CYS A 147 0.39 10.49 -13.42
CA CYS A 147 1.21 10.08 -12.28
C CYS A 147 0.87 10.90 -11.03
N VAL A 148 0.81 10.23 -9.88
CA VAL A 148 0.48 10.85 -8.59
C VAL A 148 1.71 11.21 -7.75
N GLY A 149 2.90 10.92 -8.25
CA GLY A 149 4.19 11.18 -7.63
C GLY A 149 5.30 10.49 -8.40
N PHE A 150 6.54 10.58 -7.90
CA PHE A 150 7.72 10.08 -8.61
C PHE A 150 8.56 9.25 -7.67
N GLY A 151 8.90 8.03 -8.08
CA GLY A 151 9.62 7.08 -7.25
C GLY A 151 10.80 6.44 -7.97
N GLN A 152 11.69 5.84 -7.17
CA GLN A 152 12.82 5.08 -7.65
C GLN A 152 12.64 3.57 -7.40
N ALA A 153 11.43 3.16 -7.02
CA ALA A 153 11.09 1.81 -6.62
C ALA A 153 12.07 1.24 -5.58
N ASP A 154 12.67 0.07 -5.87
CA ASP A 154 13.67 -0.53 -4.98
C ASP A 154 15.12 -0.20 -5.35
N VAL A 155 15.33 0.65 -6.36
CA VAL A 155 16.67 1.04 -6.81
C VAL A 155 17.18 2.22 -5.99
N PRO A 156 18.26 2.09 -5.19
CA PRO A 156 18.80 3.20 -4.42
C PRO A 156 19.44 4.26 -5.32
N LEU A 157 19.22 5.54 -5.00
CA LEU A 157 19.94 6.64 -5.65
C LEU A 157 21.35 6.76 -5.09
N ALA A 158 22.34 6.45 -5.92
CA ALA A 158 23.76 6.54 -5.55
C ALA A 158 24.24 8.00 -5.46
N SER A 159 23.73 8.87 -6.33
CA SER A 159 24.16 10.26 -6.42
C SER A 159 23.30 11.17 -5.58
N THR A 160 23.86 11.75 -4.52
CA THR A 160 23.21 12.80 -3.71
C THR A 160 22.90 14.05 -4.55
N GLN A 161 23.68 14.33 -5.59
CA GLN A 161 23.42 15.45 -6.50
C GLN A 161 22.16 15.20 -7.33
N VAL A 162 21.97 13.98 -7.84
CA VAL A 162 20.74 13.61 -8.56
C VAL A 162 19.54 13.69 -7.62
N MET A 163 19.66 13.16 -6.41
CA MET A 163 18.61 13.26 -5.38
C MET A 163 18.26 14.72 -5.08
N GLN A 164 19.26 15.58 -4.88
CA GLN A 164 19.05 16.99 -4.63
C GLN A 164 18.27 17.67 -5.78
N ARG A 165 18.66 17.43 -7.03
CA ARG A 165 17.99 18.00 -8.21
C ARG A 165 16.56 17.49 -8.35
N ALA A 166 16.33 16.20 -8.11
CA ALA A 166 14.99 15.61 -8.12
C ALA A 166 14.07 16.25 -7.07
N LEU A 167 14.57 16.43 -5.84
CA LEU A 167 13.83 17.10 -4.77
C LEU A 167 13.55 18.57 -5.10
N GLN A 168 14.50 19.29 -5.69
CA GLN A 168 14.30 20.68 -6.13
C GLN A 168 13.24 20.80 -7.24
N TYR A 169 13.29 19.89 -8.23
CA TYR A 169 12.27 19.84 -9.28
C TYR A 169 10.88 19.56 -8.67
N ALA A 170 10.77 18.52 -7.86
CA ALA A 170 9.52 18.16 -7.20
C ALA A 170 8.98 19.29 -6.31
N ALA A 171 9.82 19.97 -5.56
CA ALA A 171 9.43 21.10 -4.71
C ALA A 171 8.86 22.27 -5.53
N THR A 172 9.42 22.54 -6.72
CA THR A 172 8.97 23.63 -7.60
C THR A 172 7.52 23.44 -8.05
N TYR A 173 7.11 22.22 -8.30
CA TYR A 173 5.77 21.87 -8.79
C TYR A 173 4.83 21.28 -7.72
N GLY A 174 5.32 21.09 -6.50
CA GLY A 174 4.52 20.50 -5.41
C GLY A 174 4.35 18.99 -5.53
N TYR A 175 5.21 18.31 -6.27
CA TYR A 175 5.16 16.86 -6.42
C TYR A 175 5.68 16.13 -5.19
N THR A 176 5.21 14.91 -4.95
CA THR A 176 5.70 14.03 -3.91
C THR A 176 6.76 13.08 -4.48
N VAL A 177 7.93 13.01 -3.85
CA VAL A 177 8.98 12.05 -4.17
C VAL A 177 8.85 10.84 -3.25
N TRP A 178 8.84 9.63 -3.82
CA TRP A 178 8.66 8.36 -3.13
C TRP A 178 9.99 7.60 -3.11
N LEU A 179 10.53 7.41 -1.92
CA LEU A 179 11.86 6.81 -1.76
C LEU A 179 11.81 5.67 -0.75
N ARG A 180 12.32 4.51 -1.13
CA ARG A 180 12.67 3.50 -0.14
C ARG A 180 14.06 3.84 0.42
N PRO A 181 14.19 4.13 1.72
CA PRO A 181 15.47 4.52 2.29
C PRO A 181 16.41 3.31 2.35
N GLN A 182 17.41 3.30 1.48
CA GLN A 182 18.44 2.27 1.45
C GLN A 182 19.74 2.81 0.86
N GLU A 183 20.85 2.61 1.58
CA GLU A 183 22.19 2.87 1.06
C GLU A 183 22.58 1.76 0.09
N LEU A 184 23.13 2.15 -1.06
CA LEU A 184 23.38 1.28 -2.22
C LEU A 184 24.24 0.05 -1.92
N HIS A 185 25.31 0.23 -1.15
CA HIS A 185 26.31 -0.83 -0.92
C HIS A 185 25.93 -1.72 0.27
N LEU A 186 25.37 -1.15 1.32
CA LEU A 186 24.95 -1.86 2.52
C LEU A 186 23.64 -2.65 2.33
N GLY A 187 22.84 -2.27 1.34
CA GLY A 187 21.55 -2.89 1.06
C GLY A 187 21.58 -4.21 0.29
N LYS A 188 22.76 -4.73 -0.07
CA LYS A 188 22.92 -5.89 -0.97
C LYS A 188 22.76 -7.27 -0.31
N GLY A 189 22.38 -7.34 0.96
CA GLY A 189 22.15 -8.60 1.64
C GLY A 189 20.78 -9.23 1.32
N VAL A 190 20.57 -10.43 1.86
CA VAL A 190 19.34 -11.22 1.64
C VAL A 190 18.49 -11.37 2.89
N ALA A 191 19.04 -11.07 4.07
CA ALA A 191 18.37 -11.10 5.37
C ALA A 191 18.80 -9.91 6.22
N ALA A 192 18.11 -9.59 7.31
CA ALA A 192 18.56 -8.56 8.23
C ALA A 192 19.85 -9.01 8.94
N SER A 193 20.83 -8.10 9.09
CA SER A 193 22.03 -8.36 9.87
C SER A 193 21.68 -8.67 11.31
N GLY A 194 22.14 -9.79 11.83
CA GLY A 194 21.88 -10.21 13.19
C GLY A 194 22.30 -11.65 13.47
N PRO A 195 22.04 -12.14 14.70
CA PRO A 195 22.44 -13.51 15.10
C PRO A 195 21.84 -14.59 14.20
N LEU A 196 20.61 -14.40 13.69
CA LEU A 196 19.98 -15.40 12.83
C LEU A 196 20.69 -15.48 11.47
N ALA A 197 20.91 -14.36 10.79
CA ALA A 197 21.61 -14.34 9.50
C ALA A 197 23.01 -14.94 9.62
N THR A 198 23.76 -14.63 10.70
CA THR A 198 25.07 -15.21 10.97
C THR A 198 24.98 -16.72 11.13
N ARG A 199 24.01 -17.23 11.92
CA ARG A 199 23.81 -18.67 12.13
C ARG A 199 23.44 -19.41 10.85
N LEU A 200 22.64 -18.78 9.99
CA LEU A 200 22.19 -19.35 8.72
C LEU A 200 23.22 -19.13 7.57
N GLY A 201 24.30 -18.38 7.80
CA GLY A 201 25.28 -18.07 6.76
C GLY A 201 24.75 -17.13 5.68
N LEU A 202 23.72 -16.33 5.98
CA LEU A 202 23.12 -15.39 5.04
C LEU A 202 23.81 -14.04 5.07
N SER A 203 23.96 -13.40 3.91
CA SER A 203 24.45 -12.03 3.80
C SER A 203 23.44 -11.05 4.43
N GLY A 204 23.92 -10.19 5.33
CA GLY A 204 23.06 -9.32 6.13
C GLY A 204 22.94 -7.92 5.58
N VAL A 205 21.72 -7.35 5.69
CA VAL A 205 21.43 -5.93 5.48
C VAL A 205 21.39 -5.25 6.85
N PRO A 206 22.41 -4.43 7.20
CA PRO A 206 22.45 -3.74 8.48
C PRO A 206 21.36 -2.64 8.56
N VAL A 207 20.95 -2.28 9.78
CA VAL A 207 20.07 -1.13 10.02
C VAL A 207 20.69 0.15 9.45
N ALA A 208 22.01 0.26 9.43
CA ALA A 208 22.73 1.39 8.85
C ALA A 208 22.39 1.63 7.37
N ALA A 209 22.01 0.61 6.61
CA ALA A 209 21.57 0.79 5.23
C ALA A 209 20.33 1.70 5.14
N GLU A 210 19.39 1.59 6.07
CA GLU A 210 18.20 2.45 6.17
C GLU A 210 18.53 3.82 6.77
N THR A 211 19.23 3.84 7.90
CA THR A 211 19.46 5.10 8.64
C THR A 211 20.38 6.08 7.93
N ILE A 212 21.41 5.61 7.20
CA ILE A 212 22.27 6.47 6.37
C ILE A 212 21.46 7.13 5.25
N ALA A 213 20.60 6.37 4.57
CA ALA A 213 19.74 6.91 3.53
C ALA A 213 18.76 7.95 4.11
N LEU A 214 18.14 7.68 5.26
CA LEU A 214 17.25 8.62 5.94
C LEU A 214 17.98 9.92 6.31
N HIS A 215 19.19 9.84 6.89
CA HIS A 215 19.99 11.04 7.20
C HIS A 215 20.29 11.86 5.95
N THR A 216 20.64 11.21 4.84
CA THR A 216 20.89 11.89 3.57
C THR A 216 19.65 12.61 3.06
N ILE A 217 18.50 11.93 3.05
CA ILE A 217 17.22 12.52 2.62
C ILE A 217 16.86 13.70 3.52
N PHE A 218 16.91 13.55 4.83
CA PHE A 218 16.53 14.61 5.77
C PHE A 218 17.44 15.82 5.71
N GLU A 219 18.75 15.62 5.51
CA GLU A 219 19.69 16.73 5.35
C GLU A 219 19.36 17.58 4.11
N LEU A 220 19.03 16.94 2.99
CA LEU A 220 18.59 17.66 1.79
C LEU A 220 17.25 18.38 2.00
N LEU A 221 16.30 17.75 2.69
CA LEU A 221 14.98 18.32 2.94
C LEU A 221 15.01 19.57 3.79
N LYS A 222 15.96 19.73 4.73
CA LYS A 222 16.10 20.93 5.57
C LYS A 222 16.24 22.21 4.74
N THR A 223 16.84 22.13 3.57
CA THR A 223 17.09 23.29 2.72
C THR A 223 16.13 23.38 1.54
N ILE A 224 15.59 22.28 1.04
CA ILE A 224 14.77 22.23 -0.17
C ILE A 224 13.27 22.34 0.15
N GLY A 225 12.83 21.72 1.26
CA GLY A 225 11.41 21.75 1.66
C GLY A 225 10.49 20.88 0.77
N ALA A 226 11.03 19.95 -0.01
CA ALA A 226 10.26 19.05 -0.83
C ALA A 226 9.38 18.11 0.01
N ARG A 227 8.31 17.59 -0.58
CA ARG A 227 7.48 16.55 0.03
C ARG A 227 8.02 15.17 -0.32
N VAL A 228 8.32 14.36 0.71
CA VAL A 228 8.83 13.00 0.52
C VAL A 228 7.95 11.98 1.24
N HIS A 229 7.64 10.89 0.55
CA HIS A 229 7.07 9.70 1.15
C HIS A 229 8.14 8.61 1.27
N LEU A 230 8.36 8.12 2.47
CA LEU A 230 9.37 7.11 2.80
C LEU A 230 8.71 5.74 2.80
N CYS A 231 9.02 4.94 1.79
CA CYS A 231 8.38 3.64 1.57
C CYS A 231 9.00 2.55 2.44
N ARG A 232 8.15 1.78 3.11
CA ARG A 232 8.49 0.52 3.78
C ARG A 232 9.62 0.64 4.80
N LEU A 233 9.40 1.49 5.81
CA LEU A 233 10.30 1.53 6.98
C LEU A 233 10.41 0.15 7.61
N SER A 234 11.60 -0.22 8.05
CA SER A 234 11.87 -1.57 8.54
C SER A 234 12.55 -1.65 9.91
N SER A 235 13.02 -0.52 10.47
CA SER A 235 13.80 -0.55 11.72
C SER A 235 13.32 0.45 12.78
N ALA A 236 13.53 0.11 14.05
CA ALA A 236 13.29 1.00 15.19
C ALA A 236 14.07 2.31 15.07
N ALA A 237 15.33 2.23 14.65
CA ALA A 237 16.18 3.42 14.46
C ALA A 237 15.65 4.30 13.31
N GLY A 238 15.12 3.71 12.24
CA GLY A 238 14.45 4.45 11.17
C GLY A 238 13.21 5.20 11.67
N VAL A 239 12.39 4.54 12.48
CA VAL A 239 11.22 5.17 13.13
C VAL A 239 11.63 6.37 13.98
N ASP A 240 12.68 6.25 14.80
CA ASP A 240 13.16 7.34 15.64
C ASP A 240 13.64 8.54 14.83
N LEU A 241 14.31 8.29 13.71
CA LEU A 241 14.74 9.34 12.77
C LEU A 241 13.55 10.03 12.12
N VAL A 242 12.53 9.29 11.70
CA VAL A 242 11.29 9.87 11.12
C VAL A 242 10.55 10.69 12.16
N ARG A 243 10.44 10.20 13.40
CA ARG A 243 9.85 10.95 14.52
C ARG A 243 10.54 12.30 14.71
N GLN A 244 11.87 12.33 14.71
CA GLN A 244 12.66 13.55 14.82
C GLN A 244 12.44 14.47 13.62
N ALA A 245 12.43 13.93 12.40
CA ALA A 245 12.20 14.70 11.18
C ALA A 245 10.81 15.38 11.18
N LYS A 246 9.75 14.64 11.53
CA LYS A 246 8.40 15.19 11.68
C LYS A 246 8.32 16.26 12.78
N ALA A 247 8.96 16.03 13.93
CA ALA A 247 9.03 17.00 15.01
C ALA A 247 9.80 18.28 14.61
N ALA A 248 10.79 18.18 13.73
CA ALA A 248 11.52 19.30 13.14
C ALA A 248 10.75 20.01 12.02
N GLY A 249 9.54 19.55 11.68
CA GLY A 249 8.68 20.17 10.66
C GLY A 249 9.05 19.81 9.22
N LEU A 250 9.84 18.76 8.98
CA LEU A 250 10.11 18.29 7.64
C LEU A 250 8.83 17.68 7.03
N ASN A 251 8.60 17.96 5.75
CA ASN A 251 7.42 17.48 5.02
C ASN A 251 7.60 16.02 4.59
N VAL A 252 7.50 15.11 5.55
CA VAL A 252 7.69 13.68 5.35
C VAL A 252 6.47 12.89 5.81
N SER A 253 6.14 11.88 5.02
CA SER A 253 5.22 10.79 5.38
C SER A 253 5.92 9.45 5.19
N CYS A 254 5.38 8.39 5.77
CA CYS A 254 5.99 7.06 5.64
C CYS A 254 4.95 5.95 5.79
N ASP A 255 5.29 4.79 5.26
CA ASP A 255 4.52 3.58 5.40
C ASP A 255 5.34 2.42 6.00
N VAL A 256 4.63 1.36 6.36
CA VAL A 256 5.16 0.07 6.77
C VAL A 256 4.41 -1.04 6.07
N SER A 257 5.13 -2.11 5.67
CA SER A 257 4.50 -3.28 5.05
C SER A 257 3.78 -4.15 6.08
N ILE A 258 2.74 -4.87 5.64
CA ILE A 258 2.07 -5.91 6.45
C ILE A 258 3.06 -6.96 6.97
N HIS A 259 4.11 -7.23 6.19
CA HIS A 259 5.16 -8.18 6.55
C HIS A 259 5.96 -7.69 7.75
N SER A 260 6.52 -6.48 7.68
CA SER A 260 7.32 -5.89 8.76
C SER A 260 6.50 -5.57 10.02
N LEU A 261 5.17 -5.42 9.88
CA LEU A 261 4.27 -5.18 11.01
C LEU A 261 4.06 -6.42 11.88
N LEU A 262 3.99 -7.63 11.29
CA LEU A 262 3.65 -8.85 12.02
C LEU A 262 4.77 -9.88 12.12
N LEU A 263 5.66 -9.92 11.14
CA LEU A 263 6.71 -10.94 11.04
C LEU A 263 8.06 -10.39 11.52
N THR A 264 8.96 -11.32 11.82
CA THR A 264 10.34 -11.06 12.24
C THR A 264 11.32 -11.91 11.44
N ASP A 265 12.61 -11.69 11.63
CA ASP A 265 13.65 -12.53 11.02
C ASP A 265 13.53 -14.02 11.44
N ALA A 266 12.93 -14.30 12.61
CA ALA A 266 12.69 -15.67 13.04
C ALA A 266 11.75 -16.45 12.12
N ASP A 267 10.86 -15.74 11.38
CA ASP A 267 9.92 -16.34 10.42
C ASP A 267 10.62 -16.88 9.15
N ILE A 268 11.91 -16.55 8.92
CA ILE A 268 12.75 -17.24 7.93
C ILE A 268 12.87 -18.73 8.25
N GLY A 269 12.75 -19.10 9.53
CA GLY A 269 12.74 -20.49 9.96
C GLY A 269 13.96 -21.26 9.45
N TYR A 270 13.72 -22.36 8.74
CA TYR A 270 14.74 -23.15 8.08
C TYR A 270 14.77 -22.84 6.56
N PHE A 271 15.17 -21.58 6.23
CA PHE A 271 15.30 -21.11 4.85
C PHE A 271 13.99 -21.07 4.05
N ASP A 272 12.88 -20.66 4.69
CA ASP A 272 11.62 -20.47 3.98
C ASP A 272 11.74 -19.30 2.97
N SER A 273 11.84 -19.64 1.68
CA SER A 273 11.98 -18.66 0.60
C SER A 273 10.81 -17.69 0.49
N ARG A 274 9.62 -18.03 1.03
CA ARG A 274 8.48 -17.12 1.09
C ARG A 274 8.74 -15.90 1.98
N ALA A 275 9.66 -16.03 2.96
CA ALA A 275 10.14 -14.92 3.80
C ALA A 275 11.30 -14.12 3.16
N ARG A 276 11.67 -14.40 1.90
CA ARG A 276 12.64 -13.61 1.14
C ARG A 276 11.95 -12.35 0.63
N LEU A 277 12.13 -11.23 1.34
CA LEU A 277 11.45 -9.96 1.13
C LEU A 277 12.45 -8.80 1.02
N THR A 278 12.01 -7.68 0.49
CA THR A 278 12.73 -6.40 0.42
C THR A 278 11.81 -5.26 0.86
N PRO A 279 12.11 -4.57 1.99
CA PRO A 279 13.20 -4.80 2.93
C PRO A 279 13.10 -6.15 3.64
N PRO A 280 14.23 -6.71 4.15
CA PRO A 280 14.20 -7.97 4.86
C PRO A 280 13.51 -7.83 6.22
N LEU A 281 12.87 -8.92 6.67
CA LEU A 281 12.30 -9.01 8.01
C LEU A 281 13.39 -8.79 9.07
N ARG A 282 13.12 -7.92 10.05
CA ARG A 282 14.05 -7.57 11.12
C ARG A 282 13.68 -8.24 12.45
N GLN A 283 14.45 -7.93 13.50
CA GLN A 283 14.26 -8.50 14.83
C GLN A 283 12.94 -8.02 15.46
N GLN A 284 12.50 -8.73 16.48
CA GLN A 284 11.27 -8.42 17.21
C GLN A 284 11.20 -6.98 17.71
N ARG A 285 12.32 -6.41 18.21
CA ARG A 285 12.37 -5.02 18.66
C ARG A 285 12.01 -4.02 17.56
N ASP A 286 12.40 -4.32 16.31
CA ASP A 286 12.11 -3.46 15.16
C ASP A 286 10.64 -3.56 14.79
N ARG A 287 10.08 -4.78 14.73
CA ARG A 287 8.64 -5.02 14.53
C ARG A 287 7.81 -4.30 15.58
N ASP A 288 8.17 -4.43 16.87
CA ASP A 288 7.41 -3.84 17.97
C ASP A 288 7.45 -2.30 17.89
N ALA A 289 8.60 -1.71 17.51
CA ALA A 289 8.73 -0.27 17.27
C ALA A 289 7.89 0.23 16.09
N LEU A 290 7.85 -0.53 14.99
CA LEU A 290 7.02 -0.23 13.82
C LEU A 290 5.53 -0.27 14.19
N ALA A 291 5.09 -1.31 14.91
CA ALA A 291 3.71 -1.45 15.36
C ALA A 291 3.26 -0.31 16.29
N ALA A 292 4.12 0.08 17.24
CA ALA A 292 3.86 1.21 18.12
C ALA A 292 3.82 2.54 17.33
N ALA A 293 4.76 2.76 16.40
CA ALA A 293 4.81 3.97 15.59
C ALA A 293 3.59 4.11 14.64
N LEU A 294 3.06 2.99 14.14
CA LEU A 294 1.83 2.97 13.37
C LEU A 294 0.63 3.32 14.26
N ALA A 295 0.57 2.81 15.50
CA ALA A 295 -0.47 3.14 16.47
C ALA A 295 -0.45 4.63 16.85
N ASP A 296 0.74 5.19 17.09
CA ASP A 296 0.96 6.58 17.53
C ASP A 296 0.84 7.61 16.39
N GLY A 297 0.74 7.19 15.13
CA GLY A 297 0.64 8.09 13.98
C GLY A 297 1.97 8.67 13.49
N ILE A 298 3.10 8.12 13.91
CA ILE A 298 4.41 8.43 13.32
C ILE A 298 4.52 7.80 11.94
N ILE A 299 4.05 6.55 11.79
CA ILE A 299 3.86 5.93 10.48
C ILE A 299 2.44 6.25 10.02
N ASP A 300 2.33 6.73 8.77
CA ASP A 300 1.09 7.26 8.21
C ASP A 300 0.21 6.17 7.59
N ALA A 301 0.80 5.11 7.03
CA ALA A 301 0.04 4.08 6.32
C ALA A 301 0.57 2.67 6.57
N LEU A 302 -0.35 1.70 6.51
CA LEU A 302 -0.04 0.29 6.36
C LEU A 302 -0.26 -0.08 4.90
N VAL A 303 0.72 -0.73 4.27
CA VAL A 303 0.68 -1.14 2.86
C VAL A 303 0.77 -2.65 2.71
N SER A 304 0.15 -3.16 1.65
CA SER A 304 0.22 -4.60 1.35
C SER A 304 1.63 -5.05 0.95
N ASP A 305 2.43 -4.14 0.38
CA ASP A 305 3.71 -4.44 -0.25
C ASP A 305 3.61 -5.60 -1.25
N HIS A 306 2.46 -5.61 -1.94
CA HIS A 306 2.13 -6.64 -2.90
C HIS A 306 3.15 -6.67 -4.02
N THR A 307 3.87 -7.79 -4.10
CA THR A 307 4.95 -8.03 -5.05
C THR A 307 4.87 -9.50 -5.47
N PRO A 308 3.92 -9.85 -6.35
CA PRO A 308 3.80 -11.21 -6.83
C PRO A 308 5.08 -11.62 -7.57
N VAL A 309 5.44 -12.88 -7.44
CA VAL A 309 6.58 -13.51 -8.10
C VAL A 309 6.13 -14.82 -8.74
N ASP A 310 6.89 -15.27 -9.75
CA ASP A 310 6.59 -16.50 -10.43
C ASP A 310 6.62 -17.72 -9.49
N GLU A 311 5.93 -18.79 -9.87
CA GLU A 311 5.82 -20.02 -9.06
C GLU A 311 7.21 -20.60 -8.78
N ASP A 312 8.10 -20.60 -9.77
CA ASP A 312 9.45 -21.13 -9.65
C ASP A 312 10.41 -20.24 -8.84
N ALA A 313 10.14 -18.95 -8.74
CA ALA A 313 11.01 -17.97 -8.08
C ALA A 313 11.25 -18.28 -6.59
N LYS A 314 10.35 -19.01 -5.94
CA LYS A 314 10.47 -19.44 -4.52
C LYS A 314 10.93 -20.88 -4.34
N THR A 315 11.20 -21.61 -5.40
CA THR A 315 11.75 -22.97 -5.33
C THR A 315 13.26 -22.98 -5.18
N LEU A 316 13.92 -21.85 -5.47
CA LEU A 316 15.36 -21.64 -5.32
C LEU A 316 15.78 -21.57 -3.84
N PRO A 317 17.06 -21.84 -3.52
CA PRO A 317 17.60 -21.58 -2.19
C PRO A 317 17.32 -20.15 -1.74
N PHE A 318 17.10 -19.93 -0.43
CA PHE A 318 16.68 -18.63 0.13
C PHE A 318 17.47 -17.41 -0.40
N ALA A 319 18.78 -17.54 -0.54
CA ALA A 319 19.63 -16.43 -1.01
C ALA A 319 19.44 -16.12 -2.49
N GLU A 320 19.01 -17.09 -3.28
CA GLU A 320 18.80 -17.00 -4.73
C GLU A 320 17.32 -16.77 -5.09
N ALA A 321 16.42 -17.02 -4.13
CA ALA A 321 14.99 -16.83 -4.31
C ALA A 321 14.68 -15.35 -4.55
N GLU A 322 13.73 -15.08 -5.42
CA GLU A 322 13.31 -13.73 -5.74
C GLU A 322 12.59 -13.07 -4.55
N PRO A 323 12.92 -11.81 -4.20
CA PRO A 323 12.22 -11.09 -3.16
C PRO A 323 10.82 -10.67 -3.60
N GLY A 324 9.82 -10.94 -2.78
CA GLY A 324 8.44 -10.54 -3.04
C GLY A 324 7.44 -11.46 -2.37
N ALA A 325 6.22 -10.98 -2.23
CA ALA A 325 5.10 -11.73 -1.69
C ALA A 325 3.76 -11.13 -2.13
N THR A 326 2.74 -11.95 -2.27
CA THR A 326 1.36 -11.52 -2.48
C THR A 326 0.78 -10.98 -1.17
N GLY A 327 0.18 -9.79 -1.19
CA GLY A 327 -0.29 -9.08 0.00
C GLY A 327 -1.64 -8.36 -0.12
N LEU A 328 -2.12 -8.01 -1.33
CA LEU A 328 -3.32 -7.19 -1.54
C LEU A 328 -4.55 -7.71 -0.79
N GLU A 329 -4.83 -9.01 -0.88
CA GLU A 329 -5.99 -9.64 -0.24
C GLU A 329 -5.83 -9.79 1.28
N LEU A 330 -4.62 -9.56 1.81
CA LEU A 330 -4.28 -9.71 3.22
C LEU A 330 -4.35 -8.40 4.00
N LEU A 331 -4.27 -7.26 3.32
CA LEU A 331 -4.12 -5.94 3.93
C LEU A 331 -5.15 -5.66 5.03
N LEU A 332 -6.44 -5.84 4.73
CA LEU A 332 -7.51 -5.61 5.70
C LEU A 332 -7.44 -6.59 6.87
N SER A 333 -7.29 -7.86 6.58
CA SER A 333 -7.24 -8.92 7.61
C SER A 333 -6.05 -8.74 8.55
N ILE A 334 -4.90 -8.31 8.03
CA ILE A 334 -3.71 -7.99 8.82
C ILE A 334 -3.94 -6.73 9.69
N ALA A 335 -4.58 -5.69 9.15
CA ALA A 335 -4.94 -4.51 9.93
C ALA A 335 -5.90 -4.85 11.09
N LEU A 336 -6.89 -5.70 10.85
CA LEU A 336 -7.82 -6.19 11.88
C LEU A 336 -7.12 -7.08 12.91
N LYS A 337 -6.20 -7.94 12.49
CA LYS A 337 -5.39 -8.76 13.39
C LYS A 337 -4.51 -7.88 14.27
N TRP A 338 -3.82 -6.92 13.71
CA TRP A 338 -3.01 -5.95 14.47
C TRP A 338 -3.85 -5.18 15.49
N SER A 339 -5.04 -4.69 15.10
CA SER A 339 -5.98 -4.04 16.02
C SER A 339 -6.29 -4.91 17.25
N ARG A 340 -6.58 -6.20 17.04
CA ARG A 340 -6.92 -7.13 18.10
C ARG A 340 -5.70 -7.47 18.98
N ASP A 341 -4.60 -7.83 18.35
CA ASP A 341 -3.41 -8.36 19.04
C ASP A 341 -2.69 -7.26 19.84
N ALA A 342 -2.65 -6.04 19.33
CA ALA A 342 -1.99 -4.89 19.96
C ALA A 342 -2.96 -4.01 20.78
N GLY A 343 -4.27 -4.31 20.80
CA GLY A 343 -5.27 -3.50 21.50
C GLY A 343 -5.47 -2.11 20.87
N VAL A 344 -5.17 -1.95 19.61
CA VAL A 344 -5.32 -0.69 18.89
C VAL A 344 -6.81 -0.48 18.55
N PRO A 345 -7.37 0.72 18.77
CA PRO A 345 -8.75 1.02 18.42
C PRO A 345 -9.05 0.69 16.95
N LEU A 346 -10.20 0.04 16.68
CA LEU A 346 -10.59 -0.36 15.33
C LEU A 346 -10.56 0.81 14.34
N ALA A 347 -11.07 1.99 14.75
CA ALA A 347 -11.05 3.18 13.91
C ALA A 347 -9.62 3.58 13.49
N ARG A 348 -8.62 3.41 14.39
CA ARG A 348 -7.21 3.66 14.04
C ARG A 348 -6.69 2.64 13.04
N ALA A 349 -6.99 1.35 13.24
CA ALA A 349 -6.56 0.29 12.33
C ALA A 349 -7.18 0.44 10.93
N LEU A 350 -8.40 0.95 10.85
CA LEU A 350 -9.04 1.24 9.56
C LEU A 350 -8.50 2.54 8.94
N ALA A 351 -8.16 3.56 9.75
CA ALA A 351 -7.61 4.82 9.26
C ALA A 351 -6.31 4.62 8.47
N VAL A 352 -5.41 3.74 8.93
CA VAL A 352 -4.10 3.51 8.30
C VAL A 352 -4.15 2.77 6.97
N VAL A 353 -5.32 2.24 6.61
CA VAL A 353 -5.57 1.59 5.31
C VAL A 353 -6.66 2.30 4.48
N THR A 354 -7.17 3.44 4.94
CA THR A 354 -8.22 4.21 4.24
C THR A 354 -7.88 5.70 4.16
N ALA A 355 -8.24 6.47 5.19
CA ALA A 355 -8.14 7.92 5.21
C ALA A 355 -6.70 8.44 5.24
N GLU A 356 -5.80 7.77 5.94
CA GLU A 356 -4.42 8.24 6.08
C GLU A 356 -3.60 8.03 4.80
N PRO A 357 -3.62 6.87 4.12
CA PRO A 357 -2.98 6.76 2.82
C PRO A 357 -3.60 7.70 1.77
N ALA A 358 -4.92 7.95 1.81
CA ALA A 358 -5.55 8.97 0.95
C ALA A 358 -4.99 10.38 1.24
N ARG A 359 -4.69 10.71 2.50
CA ARG A 359 -4.04 11.97 2.89
C ARG A 359 -2.60 12.06 2.40
N VAL A 360 -1.86 10.94 2.35
CA VAL A 360 -0.51 10.88 1.74
C VAL A 360 -0.58 11.26 0.27
N LEU A 361 -1.55 10.76 -0.48
CA LEU A 361 -1.77 11.15 -1.87
C LEU A 361 -2.20 12.61 -1.99
N GLY A 362 -3.11 13.07 -1.14
CA GLY A 362 -3.51 14.47 -1.05
C GLY A 362 -3.99 15.06 -2.38
N ALA A 363 -3.41 16.19 -2.78
CA ALA A 363 -3.82 16.93 -3.99
C ALA A 363 -3.63 16.14 -5.30
N SER A 364 -2.76 15.13 -5.34
CA SER A 364 -2.56 14.29 -6.52
C SER A 364 -3.79 13.43 -6.88
N LEU A 365 -4.74 13.25 -5.94
CA LEU A 365 -6.03 12.63 -6.21
C LEU A 365 -6.99 13.53 -7.03
N GLY A 366 -6.66 14.79 -7.25
CA GLY A 366 -7.49 15.72 -8.00
C GLY A 366 -8.91 15.83 -7.43
N THR A 367 -9.94 15.62 -8.25
CA THR A 367 -11.35 15.70 -7.85
C THR A 367 -11.77 14.59 -6.86
N LEU A 368 -10.97 13.55 -6.70
CA LEU A 368 -11.23 12.44 -5.76
C LEU A 368 -10.74 12.73 -4.35
N GLN A 369 -9.92 13.77 -4.14
CA GLN A 369 -9.28 14.09 -2.86
C GLN A 369 -10.28 14.21 -1.69
N ALA A 370 -11.46 14.74 -1.95
CA ALA A 370 -12.48 14.95 -0.91
C ALA A 370 -13.21 13.68 -0.49
N SER A 371 -13.09 12.58 -1.24
CA SER A 371 -13.94 11.40 -1.08
C SER A 371 -13.23 10.06 -0.98
N VAL A 372 -12.03 9.91 -1.55
CA VAL A 372 -11.25 8.66 -1.39
C VAL A 372 -10.88 8.45 0.08
N GLY A 373 -11.07 7.22 0.57
CA GLY A 373 -10.84 6.86 1.97
C GLY A 373 -11.87 7.41 2.95
N ARG A 374 -13.05 7.87 2.49
CA ARG A 374 -14.12 8.48 3.31
C ARG A 374 -15.52 8.04 2.88
N ILE A 375 -16.46 8.14 3.84
CA ILE A 375 -17.89 8.00 3.57
C ILE A 375 -18.54 9.37 3.74
N VAL A 376 -18.69 10.09 2.64
CA VAL A 376 -19.24 11.45 2.64
C VAL A 376 -20.32 11.60 1.57
N GLU A 377 -21.44 12.27 1.89
CA GLU A 377 -22.47 12.55 0.90
C GLU A 377 -21.93 13.39 -0.26
N GLY A 378 -22.28 13.02 -1.48
CA GLY A 378 -21.72 13.56 -2.72
C GLY A 378 -20.39 12.96 -3.13
N GLY A 379 -19.70 12.23 -2.25
CA GLY A 379 -18.45 11.53 -2.54
C GLY A 379 -18.61 10.32 -3.44
N VAL A 380 -17.50 9.79 -3.94
CA VAL A 380 -17.50 8.56 -4.75
C VAL A 380 -17.97 7.37 -3.92
N GLY A 381 -18.66 6.44 -4.55
CA GLY A 381 -19.19 5.24 -3.93
C GLY A 381 -18.15 4.11 -3.86
N ASP A 382 -17.00 4.38 -3.24
CA ASP A 382 -15.92 3.41 -3.02
C ASP A 382 -16.04 2.86 -1.60
N LEU A 383 -16.60 1.67 -1.47
CA LEU A 383 -16.96 1.06 -0.18
C LEU A 383 -16.51 -0.40 -0.10
N CYS A 384 -16.16 -0.83 1.11
CA CYS A 384 -15.91 -2.22 1.45
C CYS A 384 -16.89 -2.69 2.52
N VAL A 385 -17.51 -3.83 2.29
CA VAL A 385 -18.35 -4.54 3.29
C VAL A 385 -17.60 -5.78 3.73
N VAL A 386 -17.28 -5.87 5.01
CA VAL A 386 -16.49 -6.95 5.57
C VAL A 386 -17.19 -7.61 6.75
N ASP A 387 -17.18 -8.94 6.81
CA ASP A 387 -17.58 -9.69 8.00
C ASP A 387 -16.40 -9.75 8.98
N PRO A 388 -16.42 -9.00 10.09
CA PRO A 388 -15.30 -8.95 11.04
C PRO A 388 -15.20 -10.21 11.91
N ALA A 389 -16.27 -11.01 11.98
CA ALA A 389 -16.31 -12.24 12.78
C ALA A 389 -15.80 -13.45 12.00
N ALA A 390 -15.84 -13.40 10.69
CA ALA A 390 -15.32 -14.47 9.84
C ALA A 390 -13.80 -14.61 10.00
N HIS A 391 -13.34 -15.86 10.02
CA HIS A 391 -11.93 -16.21 9.96
C HIS A 391 -11.67 -17.04 8.70
N TRP A 392 -10.47 -16.96 8.18
CA TRP A 392 -10.09 -17.71 6.99
C TRP A 392 -8.60 -18.04 7.02
N THR A 393 -8.25 -19.19 6.45
CA THR A 393 -6.86 -19.60 6.32
C THR A 393 -6.28 -19.09 5.00
N VAL A 394 -5.08 -18.52 5.06
CA VAL A 394 -4.35 -18.07 3.88
C VAL A 394 -3.79 -19.27 3.13
N GLU A 395 -4.47 -19.66 2.07
CA GLU A 395 -4.07 -20.76 1.18
C GLU A 395 -3.95 -20.25 -0.26
N ALA A 396 -3.02 -20.80 -1.02
CA ALA A 396 -2.78 -20.42 -2.40
C ALA A 396 -4.07 -20.44 -3.24
N GLY A 397 -4.90 -21.49 -3.07
CA GLY A 397 -6.17 -21.64 -3.78
C GLY A 397 -7.26 -20.64 -3.37
N ALA A 398 -7.12 -19.96 -2.24
CA ALA A 398 -8.07 -18.94 -1.76
C ALA A 398 -7.76 -17.53 -2.29
N LEU A 399 -6.60 -17.32 -2.90
CA LEU A 399 -6.14 -16.03 -3.41
C LEU A 399 -6.54 -15.84 -4.88
N ALA A 400 -7.05 -14.66 -5.20
CA ALA A 400 -7.38 -14.25 -6.57
C ALA A 400 -6.13 -13.84 -7.36
N SER A 401 -5.12 -13.25 -6.70
CA SER A 401 -3.83 -12.91 -7.31
C SER A 401 -3.24 -14.10 -8.08
N GLN A 402 -2.60 -13.84 -9.22
CA GLN A 402 -1.84 -14.84 -9.94
C GLN A 402 -0.66 -15.34 -9.10
N GLY A 403 0.08 -14.43 -8.46
CA GLY A 403 1.12 -14.78 -7.51
C GLY A 403 0.52 -15.44 -6.27
N LYS A 404 1.10 -16.58 -5.83
CA LYS A 404 0.57 -17.39 -4.73
C LYS A 404 1.47 -17.42 -3.49
N HIS A 405 2.66 -16.85 -3.59
CA HIS A 405 3.64 -16.90 -2.53
C HIS A 405 3.44 -15.78 -1.51
N THR A 406 3.30 -16.17 -0.25
CA THR A 406 3.24 -15.26 0.88
C THR A 406 3.78 -15.93 2.15
N PRO A 407 4.55 -15.23 3.00
CA PRO A 407 4.99 -15.79 4.27
C PRO A 407 3.83 -16.01 5.27
N PHE A 408 2.65 -15.48 4.97
CA PHE A 408 1.44 -15.73 5.76
C PHE A 408 0.70 -17.02 5.38
N SER A 409 1.23 -17.83 4.48
CA SER A 409 0.61 -19.12 4.12
C SER A 409 0.35 -20.00 5.34
N GLY A 410 -0.88 -20.48 5.49
CA GLY A 410 -1.33 -21.25 6.66
C GLY A 410 -1.78 -20.40 7.85
N TYR A 411 -1.61 -19.08 7.82
CA TYR A 411 -2.14 -18.21 8.89
C TYR A 411 -3.66 -18.17 8.85
N GLU A 412 -4.28 -18.23 10.03
CA GLU A 412 -5.69 -17.91 10.20
C GLU A 412 -5.84 -16.41 10.45
N LEU A 413 -6.55 -15.73 9.58
CA LEU A 413 -6.74 -14.28 9.63
C LEU A 413 -8.21 -13.91 9.89
N PRO A 414 -8.47 -12.85 10.68
CA PRO A 414 -9.81 -12.33 10.92
C PRO A 414 -10.29 -11.44 9.79
N GLY A 415 -11.61 -11.36 9.64
CA GLY A 415 -12.25 -10.44 8.70
C GLY A 415 -12.22 -10.96 7.26
N ARG A 416 -13.40 -11.07 6.66
CA ARG A 416 -13.51 -11.49 5.27
C ARG A 416 -14.36 -10.51 4.48
N VAL A 417 -13.81 -9.99 3.40
CA VAL A 417 -14.53 -9.08 2.51
C VAL A 417 -15.69 -9.83 1.87
N ARG A 418 -16.90 -9.28 2.04
CA ARG A 418 -18.13 -9.78 1.41
C ARG A 418 -18.36 -9.15 0.06
N CYS A 419 -18.22 -7.83 -0.03
CA CYS A 419 -18.29 -7.15 -1.32
C CYS A 419 -17.51 -5.83 -1.29
N THR A 420 -17.08 -5.41 -2.48
CA THR A 420 -16.36 -4.17 -2.72
C THR A 420 -17.07 -3.39 -3.83
N LEU A 421 -17.34 -2.12 -3.57
CA LEU A 421 -17.93 -1.20 -4.53
C LEU A 421 -16.87 -0.17 -4.95
N VAL A 422 -16.77 0.06 -6.25
CA VAL A 422 -15.90 1.08 -6.85
C VAL A 422 -16.76 1.97 -7.75
N GLY A 423 -16.76 3.28 -7.50
CA GLY A 423 -17.60 4.20 -8.23
C GLY A 423 -19.11 3.84 -8.15
N GLY A 424 -19.55 3.29 -7.02
CA GLY A 424 -20.94 2.84 -6.83
C GLY A 424 -21.34 1.65 -7.68
N GLN A 425 -20.38 0.91 -8.21
CA GLN A 425 -20.60 -0.37 -8.90
C GLN A 425 -20.02 -1.50 -8.07
N LEU A 426 -20.67 -2.63 -8.08
CA LEU A 426 -20.20 -3.83 -7.41
C LEU A 426 -19.04 -4.43 -8.22
N ALA A 427 -17.81 -4.23 -7.76
CA ALA A 427 -16.60 -4.74 -8.38
C ALA A 427 -16.24 -6.15 -7.90
N PHE A 428 -16.61 -6.50 -6.68
CA PHE A 428 -16.42 -7.83 -6.10
C PHE A 428 -17.59 -8.21 -5.20
N GLU A 429 -17.98 -9.46 -5.24
CA GLU A 429 -18.94 -10.07 -4.30
C GLU A 429 -18.52 -11.51 -4.06
N ARG A 430 -18.42 -11.86 -2.79
CA ARG A 430 -18.16 -13.24 -2.40
C ARG A 430 -19.46 -14.02 -2.37
N GLY A 431 -19.48 -15.13 -3.12
CA GLY A 431 -20.61 -16.05 -3.18
C GLY A 431 -20.84 -16.84 -1.89
#